data_3a8de34c69ae521a393af03e5f5092d3
#
_entry.id   3a8de34c69ae521a393af03e5f5092d3
#
_cell.length_a   1.000
_cell.length_b   1.000
_cell.length_c   1.000
_cell.angle_alpha   90.00
_cell.angle_beta   90.00
_cell.angle_gamma   90.00
#
_symmetry.space_group_name_H-M   'P 1'
#
loop_
_entity.id
_entity.type
_entity.pdbx_description
1 polymer ?
#
loop_
_entity_poly.entity_id
_entity_poly.type
_entity_poly.pdbx_seq_one_letter_code
_entity_poly.pdbx_strand_id
1 'polypeptide(L)'
;MRDFRATIASTGECLLDRVESAVTVSQRFRGLMLRKILPEGHGLFIPGCNSVHTCFMRFPIDLVYMSADNRVVKIVSYLKPWRVSACGRARSVLEMPAGWAKQEDLKEGDVLLFDFAREPHTETRHEEAPVGHH
;
A
#
# COMPACT_ATOMS: atom_id res chain seq x y z
N MET A 1 9.05 10.70 -6.16
CA MET A 1 8.46 9.36 -6.11
C MET A 1 7.00 9.44 -6.50
N ARG A 2 6.56 8.57 -7.38
CA ARG A 2 5.18 8.58 -7.82
C ARG A 2 4.29 7.83 -6.87
N ASP A 3 3.07 8.33 -6.72
CA ASP A 3 2.06 7.68 -5.91
C ASP A 3 1.11 6.89 -6.79
N PHE A 4 0.64 5.79 -6.26
CA PHE A 4 -0.29 4.90 -6.94
C PHE A 4 -1.56 4.77 -6.11
N ARG A 5 -2.62 4.35 -6.77
CA ARG A 5 -3.85 3.94 -6.11
C ARG A 5 -3.96 2.43 -6.24
N ALA A 6 -4.32 1.76 -5.15
CA ALA A 6 -4.55 0.32 -5.17
C ALA A 6 -6.04 0.03 -5.12
N THR A 7 -6.50 -0.79 -6.05
CA THR A 7 -7.91 -1.14 -6.19
C THR A 7 -8.05 -2.65 -6.12
N ILE A 8 -9.10 -3.14 -5.46
CA ILE A 8 -9.40 -4.56 -5.42
C ILE A 8 -10.14 -4.92 -6.71
N ALA A 9 -9.54 -5.81 -7.51
CA ALA A 9 -10.03 -6.09 -8.85
C ALA A 9 -11.45 -6.62 -8.86
N SER A 10 -11.81 -7.49 -7.92
CA SER A 10 -13.11 -8.15 -7.92
C SER A 10 -14.27 -7.22 -7.60
N THR A 11 -14.02 -6.17 -6.81
CA THR A 11 -15.09 -5.25 -6.38
C THR A 11 -14.99 -3.88 -7.03
N GLY A 12 -13.81 -3.52 -7.53
CA GLY A 12 -13.56 -2.19 -8.04
C GLY A 12 -13.37 -1.15 -6.94
N GLU A 13 -13.37 -1.56 -5.68
CA GLU A 13 -13.23 -0.64 -4.57
C GLU A 13 -11.78 -0.23 -4.38
N CYS A 14 -11.58 1.03 -4.03
CA CYS A 14 -10.25 1.55 -3.74
C CYS A 14 -9.81 1.07 -2.36
N LEU A 15 -8.73 0.29 -2.32
CA LEU A 15 -8.15 -0.17 -1.07
C LEU A 15 -7.30 0.91 -0.42
N LEU A 16 -6.43 1.52 -1.23
CA LEU A 16 -5.54 2.57 -0.77
C LEU A 16 -5.51 3.65 -1.83
N ASP A 17 -5.70 4.90 -1.45
CA ASP A 17 -5.73 5.98 -2.42
C ASP A 17 -4.34 6.60 -2.65
N ARG A 18 -3.34 6.24 -1.84
CA ARG A 18 -1.99 6.76 -2.01
C ARG A 18 -0.96 5.71 -1.57
N VAL A 19 -0.32 5.09 -2.55
CA VAL A 19 0.69 4.07 -2.32
C VAL A 19 2.01 4.58 -2.89
N GLU A 20 3.03 4.63 -2.04
CA GLU A 20 4.38 4.94 -2.49
C GLU A 20 5.07 3.64 -2.83
N SER A 21 5.93 3.67 -3.84
CA SER A 21 6.71 2.49 -4.22
C SER A 21 8.14 2.67 -3.74
N ALA A 22 8.63 1.70 -2.96
CA ALA A 22 9.99 1.70 -2.45
C ALA A 22 10.79 0.67 -3.21
N VAL A 23 11.73 1.12 -4.02
CA VAL A 23 12.53 0.21 -4.85
C VAL A 23 13.83 -0.22 -4.15
N THR A 24 14.19 0.45 -3.06
CA THR A 24 15.39 0.09 -2.30
C THR A 24 15.05 -0.09 -0.84
N VAL A 25 15.86 -0.89 -0.16
CA VAL A 25 15.68 -1.12 1.28
C VAL A 25 15.83 0.19 2.04
N SER A 26 16.77 1.04 1.63
CA SER A 26 16.98 2.30 2.32
C SER A 26 15.79 3.25 2.18
N GLN A 27 15.15 3.28 1.02
CA GLN A 27 13.95 4.09 0.84
C GLN A 27 12.81 3.64 1.73
N ARG A 28 12.57 2.33 1.75
CA ARG A 28 11.56 1.74 2.60
C ARG A 28 11.84 2.03 4.07
N PHE A 29 13.06 1.80 4.48
CA PHE A 29 13.48 1.95 5.86
C PHE A 29 13.22 3.37 6.35
N ARG A 30 13.67 4.35 5.55
CA ARG A 30 13.48 5.75 5.89
C ARG A 30 12.00 6.13 5.88
N GLY A 31 11.26 5.61 4.91
CA GLY A 31 9.86 5.97 4.72
C GLY A 31 9.00 5.71 5.94
N LEU A 32 9.12 4.52 6.54
CA LEU A 32 8.27 4.16 7.67
C LEU A 32 8.94 4.41 9.01
N MET A 33 10.25 4.20 9.11
CA MET A 33 10.94 4.33 10.38
C MET A 33 10.88 5.74 10.95
N LEU A 34 10.90 6.76 10.09
CA LEU A 34 10.87 8.15 10.53
C LEU A 34 9.47 8.68 10.74
N ARG A 35 8.44 7.94 10.37
CA ARG A 35 7.06 8.39 10.53
C ARG A 35 6.55 8.00 11.90
N LYS A 36 5.64 8.81 12.42
CA LYS A 36 4.96 8.50 13.67
C LYS A 36 3.74 7.64 13.45
N ILE A 37 3.11 7.75 12.29
CA ILE A 37 1.96 6.93 11.90
C ILE A 37 2.02 6.71 10.39
N LEU A 38 1.27 5.72 9.94
CA LEU A 38 0.97 5.53 8.53
C LEU A 38 -0.50 5.91 8.36
N PRO A 39 -0.80 7.02 7.66
CA PRO A 39 -2.17 7.52 7.61
C PRO A 39 -3.12 6.54 6.91
N GLU A 40 -4.39 6.62 7.26
CA GLU A 40 -5.42 5.82 6.59
C GLU A 40 -5.39 6.08 5.09
N GLY A 41 -5.59 5.02 4.32
CA GLY A 41 -5.57 5.12 2.88
C GLY A 41 -4.19 5.17 2.26
N HIS A 42 -3.13 5.22 3.08
CA HIS A 42 -1.76 5.26 2.59
C HIS A 42 -1.09 3.91 2.74
N GLY A 43 -0.17 3.60 1.84
CA GLY A 43 0.58 2.36 1.89
C GLY A 43 1.95 2.48 1.27
N LEU A 44 2.75 1.43 1.45
CA LEU A 44 4.08 1.34 0.87
C LEU A 44 4.21 0.01 0.15
N PHE A 45 4.47 0.07 -1.16
CA PHE A 45 4.64 -1.12 -1.98
C PHE A 45 6.12 -1.40 -2.16
N ILE A 46 6.52 -2.64 -1.86
CA ILE A 46 7.93 -3.05 -1.94
C ILE A 46 8.04 -4.20 -2.93
N PRO A 47 8.46 -3.91 -4.16
CA PRO A 47 8.63 -4.97 -5.16
C PRO A 47 9.85 -5.84 -4.85
N GLY A 48 9.81 -7.08 -5.32
CA GLY A 48 10.93 -8.00 -5.18
C GLY A 48 11.25 -8.36 -3.74
N CYS A 49 10.23 -8.38 -2.88
CA CYS A 49 10.42 -8.58 -1.45
C CYS A 49 9.49 -9.67 -0.95
N ASN A 50 10.00 -10.55 -0.09
CA ASN A 50 9.17 -11.59 0.54
C ASN A 50 9.36 -11.67 2.05
N SER A 51 10.03 -10.67 2.64
CA SER A 51 10.20 -10.63 4.09
C SER A 51 10.31 -9.18 4.55
N VAL A 52 9.87 -8.94 5.78
CA VAL A 52 9.80 -7.60 6.35
C VAL A 52 10.18 -7.70 7.82
N HIS A 53 10.92 -6.72 8.31
CA HIS A 53 11.06 -6.53 9.74
C HIS A 53 10.51 -5.17 10.14
N THR A 54 9.99 -5.08 11.36
CA THR A 54 9.43 -3.85 11.90
C THR A 54 10.30 -3.27 13.01
N CYS A 55 11.57 -3.62 13.02
CA CYS A 55 12.52 -3.08 13.97
C CYS A 55 12.59 -1.56 13.82
N PHE A 56 12.60 -0.88 14.95
CA PHE A 56 12.65 0.60 15.03
C PHE A 56 11.38 1.30 14.57
N MET A 57 10.35 0.58 14.17
CA MET A 57 9.06 1.21 13.88
C MET A 57 8.35 1.57 15.18
N ARG A 58 7.50 2.58 15.10
CA ARG A 58 6.80 3.11 16.29
C ARG A 58 5.33 2.73 16.34
N PHE A 59 4.86 1.97 15.35
CA PHE A 59 3.44 1.62 15.25
C PHE A 59 3.31 0.27 14.56
N PRO A 60 2.21 -0.46 14.82
CA PRO A 60 1.96 -1.71 14.11
C PRO A 60 1.50 -1.43 12.68
N ILE A 61 1.62 -2.43 11.82
CA ILE A 61 1.18 -2.34 10.43
C ILE A 61 0.52 -3.64 10.01
N ASP A 62 -0.24 -3.57 8.92
CA ASP A 62 -0.68 -4.76 8.21
C ASP A 62 0.27 -5.01 7.05
N LEU A 63 0.56 -6.28 6.79
CA LEU A 63 1.36 -6.68 5.63
C LEU A 63 0.50 -7.50 4.68
N VAL A 64 0.58 -7.19 3.40
CA VAL A 64 -0.07 -7.96 2.36
C VAL A 64 1.02 -8.50 1.44
N TYR A 65 1.23 -9.80 1.48
CA TYR A 65 2.18 -10.47 0.59
C TYR A 65 1.47 -10.85 -0.69
N MET A 66 2.10 -10.56 -1.81
CA MET A 66 1.49 -10.80 -3.12
C MET A 66 2.41 -11.57 -4.05
N SER A 67 1.80 -12.33 -4.95
CA SER A 67 2.50 -13.03 -6.02
C SER A 67 2.89 -12.04 -7.12
N ALA A 68 3.56 -12.54 -8.16
CA ALA A 68 4.02 -11.70 -9.26
C ALA A 68 2.89 -10.98 -9.99
N ASP A 69 1.69 -11.55 -9.99
CA ASP A 69 0.52 -10.95 -10.62
C ASP A 69 -0.35 -10.18 -9.63
N ASN A 70 0.23 -9.80 -8.49
CA ASN A 70 -0.43 -8.98 -7.47
C ASN A 70 -1.65 -9.65 -6.85
N ARG A 71 -1.61 -10.96 -6.75
CA ARG A 71 -2.62 -11.72 -6.03
C ARG A 71 -2.20 -11.89 -4.59
N VAL A 72 -3.09 -11.61 -3.67
CA VAL A 72 -2.80 -11.70 -2.24
C VAL A 72 -2.60 -13.16 -1.86
N VAL A 73 -1.42 -13.48 -1.32
CA VAL A 73 -1.09 -14.84 -0.90
C VAL A 73 -1.03 -14.98 0.62
N LYS A 74 -0.86 -13.88 1.35
CA LYS A 74 -0.82 -13.93 2.81
C LYS A 74 -1.07 -12.53 3.35
N ILE A 75 -1.85 -12.44 4.41
CA ILE A 75 -2.08 -11.18 5.13
C ILE A 75 -1.62 -11.37 6.56
N VAL A 76 -0.82 -10.44 7.05
CA VAL A 76 -0.40 -10.40 8.45
C VAL A 76 -0.99 -9.14 9.05
N SER A 77 -1.94 -9.31 9.98
CA SER A 77 -2.63 -8.18 10.59
C SER A 77 -1.95 -7.78 11.88
N TYR A 78 -1.86 -6.48 12.12
CA TYR A 78 -1.35 -5.92 13.37
C TYR A 78 0.02 -6.46 13.73
N LEU A 79 0.95 -6.39 12.79
CA LEU A 79 2.33 -6.78 13.07
C LEU A 79 2.96 -5.68 13.91
N LYS A 80 3.28 -6.02 15.14
CA LYS A 80 3.82 -5.05 16.12
C LYS A 80 5.26 -4.68 15.76
N PRO A 81 5.76 -3.54 16.29
CA PRO A 81 7.17 -3.21 16.15
C PRO A 81 8.07 -4.32 16.68
N TRP A 82 9.29 -4.39 16.16
CA TRP A 82 10.33 -5.33 16.57
C TRP A 82 9.97 -6.78 16.26
N ARG A 83 9.33 -6.99 15.12
CA ARG A 83 8.97 -8.34 14.65
C ARG A 83 9.56 -8.57 13.27
N VAL A 84 9.58 -9.85 12.89
CA VAL A 84 9.98 -10.28 11.57
C VAL A 84 8.86 -11.12 10.99
N SER A 85 8.62 -10.96 9.69
CA SER A 85 7.62 -11.73 8.97
C SER A 85 8.17 -12.11 7.61
N ALA A 86 7.78 -13.27 7.10
CA ALA A 86 8.23 -13.74 5.79
C ALA A 86 7.16 -14.59 5.12
N CYS A 87 7.19 -14.61 3.80
CA CYS A 87 6.33 -15.48 3.01
C CYS A 87 7.09 -15.85 1.73
N GLY A 88 7.63 -17.07 1.69
CA GLY A 88 8.51 -17.50 0.59
C GLY A 88 7.86 -17.47 -0.78
N ARG A 89 6.51 -17.56 -0.84
CA ARG A 89 5.77 -17.52 -2.10
C ARG A 89 5.60 -16.12 -2.65
N ALA A 90 5.89 -15.10 -1.86
CA ALA A 90 5.62 -13.72 -2.25
C ALA A 90 6.69 -13.18 -3.17
N ARG A 91 6.28 -12.25 -4.02
CA ARG A 91 7.16 -11.49 -4.90
C ARG A 91 7.14 -10.00 -4.57
N SER A 92 6.19 -9.58 -3.75
CA SER A 92 6.09 -8.20 -3.32
C SER A 92 5.35 -8.12 -2.00
N VAL A 93 5.46 -6.98 -1.34
CA VAL A 93 4.81 -6.72 -0.07
C VAL A 93 4.17 -5.34 -0.13
N LEU A 94 2.95 -5.24 0.39
CA LEU A 94 2.28 -3.96 0.55
C LEU A 94 2.09 -3.74 2.05
N GLU A 95 2.62 -2.64 2.57
CA GLU A 95 2.47 -2.26 3.97
C GLU A 95 1.33 -1.26 4.08
N MET A 96 0.45 -1.47 5.04
CA MET A 96 -0.77 -0.66 5.23
C MET A 96 -0.95 -0.35 6.71
N PRO A 97 -1.82 0.62 7.04
CA PRO A 97 -2.14 0.85 8.44
C PRO A 97 -2.68 -0.40 9.12
N ALA A 98 -2.38 -0.56 10.40
CA ALA A 98 -2.83 -1.73 11.16
C ALA A 98 -4.36 -1.81 11.16
N GLY A 99 -4.89 -3.01 10.87
CA GLY A 99 -6.32 -3.22 10.81
C GLY A 99 -6.99 -2.86 9.50
N TRP A 100 -6.24 -2.25 8.57
CA TRP A 100 -6.82 -1.76 7.32
C TRP A 100 -7.30 -2.90 6.42
N ALA A 101 -6.55 -4.00 6.36
CA ALA A 101 -6.94 -5.14 5.53
C ALA A 101 -8.31 -5.68 5.94
N LYS A 102 -8.53 -5.82 7.24
CA LYS A 102 -9.80 -6.32 7.75
C LYS A 102 -10.91 -5.30 7.54
N GLN A 103 -10.63 -4.04 7.80
CA GLN A 103 -11.62 -2.97 7.63
C GLN A 103 -12.11 -2.90 6.19
N GLU A 104 -11.21 -3.11 5.22
CA GLU A 104 -11.53 -3.04 3.80
C GLU A 104 -11.90 -4.40 3.22
N ASP A 105 -12.01 -5.41 4.08
CA ASP A 105 -12.44 -6.76 3.68
C ASP A 105 -11.54 -7.38 2.61
N LEU A 106 -10.24 -7.16 2.74
CA LEU A 106 -9.26 -7.76 1.84
C LEU A 106 -9.01 -9.20 2.24
N LYS A 107 -8.95 -10.09 1.25
CA LYS A 107 -8.80 -11.52 1.49
C LYS A 107 -7.70 -12.12 0.63
N GLU A 108 -7.17 -13.24 1.08
CA GLU A 108 -6.28 -14.03 0.25
C GLU A 108 -7.00 -14.40 -1.03
N GLY A 109 -6.28 -14.34 -2.14
CA GLY A 109 -6.86 -14.58 -3.46
C GLY A 109 -7.29 -13.32 -4.18
N ASP A 110 -7.50 -12.23 -3.48
CA ASP A 110 -7.82 -10.96 -4.13
C ASP A 110 -6.66 -10.50 -4.98
N VAL A 111 -6.97 -9.88 -6.11
CA VAL A 111 -5.97 -9.28 -7.00
C VAL A 111 -6.04 -7.78 -6.85
N LEU A 112 -4.89 -7.13 -6.70
CA LEU A 112 -4.82 -5.68 -6.59
C LEU A 112 -4.35 -5.08 -7.90
N LEU A 113 -5.00 -3.98 -8.28
CA LEU A 113 -4.62 -3.20 -9.45
C LEU A 113 -4.03 -1.89 -8.97
N PHE A 114 -2.91 -1.50 -9.56
CA PHE A 114 -2.21 -0.28 -9.19
C PHE A 114 -2.24 0.70 -10.34
N ASP A 115 -2.79 1.90 -10.10
CA ASP A 115 -2.85 2.98 -11.06
C ASP A 115 -2.16 4.19 -10.49
N PHE A 116 -1.75 5.11 -11.36
CA PHE A 116 -1.22 6.38 -10.88
C PHE A 116 -2.32 7.14 -10.16
N ALA A 117 -2.01 7.65 -8.97
CA ALA A 117 -2.94 8.47 -8.22
C ALA A 117 -3.10 9.83 -8.90
N ARG A 118 -4.32 10.37 -8.86
CA ARG A 118 -4.57 11.68 -9.43
C ARG A 118 -4.12 12.77 -8.47
N GLU A 119 -3.59 13.83 -9.07
CA GLU A 119 -3.26 15.01 -8.32
C GLU A 119 -4.53 15.77 -8.01
N PRO A 120 -4.78 16.13 -6.75
CA PRO A 120 -6.01 16.85 -6.42
C PRO A 120 -6.22 18.12 -7.22
N HIS A 121 -5.15 18.88 -7.46
CA HIS A 121 -5.28 20.16 -8.18
C HIS A 121 -5.60 19.95 -9.66
N THR A 122 -5.24 18.83 -10.26
CA THR A 122 -5.57 18.58 -11.65
C THR A 122 -7.04 18.24 -11.82
N GLU A 123 -7.67 17.74 -10.79
CA GLU A 123 -9.08 17.40 -10.85
C GLU A 123 -9.98 18.60 -10.71
N THR A 124 -9.54 19.61 -10.02
CA THR A 124 -10.36 20.81 -9.80
C THR A 124 -10.33 21.75 -10.96
N ARG A 125 -9.42 21.64 -11.85
CA ARG A 125 -9.41 22.50 -13.01
C ARG A 125 -10.46 22.15 -14.01
N HIS A 126 -10.42 22.05 -13.91
CA HIS A 126 -10.95 21.90 -14.85
C HIS A 126 -12.03 21.88 -15.10
N GLU A 127 -11.90 21.95 -14.67
CA GLU A 127 -12.63 22.00 -15.07
C GLU A 127 -13.19 22.56 -15.34
N GLU A 128 -12.68 22.87 -15.15
CA GLU A 128 -13.04 23.48 -15.55
C GLU A 128 -13.41 23.83 -16.12
N ALA A 129 -13.39 24.05 -16.11
CA ALA A 129 -13.69 24.37 -16.72
C ALA A 129 -14.16 24.59 -17.25
N PRO A 130 -14.23 24.75 -17.33
CA PRO A 130 -14.76 24.95 -17.91
C PRO A 130 -15.18 25.17 -18.44
N VAL A 131 -15.19 25.26 -18.13
CA VAL A 131 -15.45 25.45 -18.59
C VAL A 131 -15.83 25.51 -19.14
N GLY A 132 -15.94 25.81 -18.96
CA GLY A 132 -16.10 25.72 -19.44
C GLY A 132 -16.31 25.56 -19.85
N HIS A 133 -16.14 25.27 -19.44
CA HIS A 133 -15.91 25.11 -19.77
C HIS A 133 -16.16 24.78 -20.11
N HIS A 134 -16.20 24.57 -19.86
CA HIS A 134 -15.94 24.27 -20.20
C HIS A 134 -16.07 24.14 -20.63
#